data_5be3c6d471aa66148bf99e1e9264e696
#
_entry.id   5be3c6d471aa66148bf99e1e9264e696
#
_cell.length_a   1.000
_cell.length_b   1.000
_cell.length_c   1.000
_cell.angle_alpha   90.00
_cell.angle_beta   90.00
_cell.angle_gamma   90.00
#
_symmetry.space_group_name_H-M   'P 1'
#
loop_
_entity.id
_entity.type
_entity.pdbx_description
1 polymer ?
#
loop_
_entity_poly.entity_id
_entity_poly.type
_entity_poly.pdbx_seq_one_letter_code
_entity_poly.pdbx_strand_id
1 'polypeptide(L)'
;DERIFSTTDSESFTIKGSYNVNGNLVNKIDFTYRDSDYTLTEAHEEEHGEHGDEHGDEHGDDDHGDEHGDEHAPTIFSNQAVEYSAAFDISNDSSTQKVVVNIVDEDNSIVGEEAFMNPANSEEFTIGYYLSKDMGMFDLDFGYRLDQIERSGSVTDEDHGDIDYYTIDDSTSSFAVTLGTDLSDSLDVSVGYASVERLPSS
;
A
#
# COMPACT_ATOMS: atom_id res chain seq x y z
N ASP A 1 31.39 -5.85 -15.82
CA ASP A 1 30.08 -6.32 -15.31
C ASP A 1 29.55 -5.29 -14.34
N GLU A 2 28.41 -4.71 -14.68
CA GLU A 2 27.68 -3.79 -13.83
C GLU A 2 27.06 -4.55 -12.66
N ARG A 3 27.29 -4.10 -11.45
CA ARG A 3 26.72 -4.70 -10.23
C ARG A 3 25.70 -3.75 -9.64
N ILE A 4 24.51 -4.28 -9.42
CA ILE A 4 23.44 -3.55 -8.75
C ILE A 4 23.41 -3.97 -7.28
N PHE A 5 23.42 -2.99 -6.37
CA PHE A 5 23.24 -3.18 -4.94
C PHE A 5 21.90 -2.59 -4.53
N SER A 6 21.20 -3.29 -3.68
CA SER A 6 20.02 -2.73 -3.04
C SER A 6 20.14 -2.82 -1.53
N THR A 7 19.79 -1.75 -0.85
CA THR A 7 19.64 -1.69 0.60
C THR A 7 18.21 -1.31 0.95
N THR A 8 17.64 -2.02 1.92
CA THR A 8 16.29 -1.77 2.38
C THR A 8 16.33 -1.36 3.84
N ASP A 9 15.63 -0.28 4.18
CA ASP A 9 15.32 0.13 5.54
C ASP A 9 13.79 0.11 5.72
N SER A 10 13.31 -0.45 6.83
CA SER A 10 11.88 -0.54 7.11
C SER A 10 11.61 -0.44 8.59
N GLU A 11 10.87 0.58 8.97
CA GLU A 11 10.40 0.80 10.33
C GLU A 11 8.88 0.72 10.38
N SER A 12 8.35 0.16 11.47
CA SER A 12 6.90 0.11 11.69
C SER A 12 6.58 0.20 13.16
N PHE A 13 5.69 1.12 13.49
CA PHE A 13 5.14 1.29 14.82
C PHE A 13 3.65 0.97 14.81
N THR A 14 3.20 0.11 15.73
CA THR A 14 1.79 -0.30 15.78
C THR A 14 1.26 -0.25 17.22
N ILE A 15 0.11 0.42 17.38
CA ILE A 15 -0.67 0.39 18.62
C ILE A 15 -1.98 -0.36 18.34
N LYS A 16 -2.31 -1.33 19.17
CA LYS A 16 -3.59 -2.05 19.13
C LYS A 16 -4.24 -2.00 20.50
N GLY A 17 -5.54 -1.82 20.50
CA GLY A 17 -6.29 -1.84 21.74
C GLY A 17 -7.72 -2.30 21.54
N SER A 18 -8.36 -2.65 22.67
CA SER A 18 -9.75 -3.06 22.75
C SER A 18 -10.41 -2.35 23.90
N TYR A 19 -11.64 -1.90 23.67
CA TYR A 19 -12.49 -1.31 24.69
C TYR A 19 -13.85 -1.97 24.71
N ASN A 20 -14.23 -2.58 25.86
CA ASN A 20 -15.55 -3.14 26.05
C ASN A 20 -16.52 -2.01 26.43
N VAL A 21 -17.54 -1.83 25.62
CA VAL A 21 -18.58 -0.80 25.81
C VAL A 21 -19.78 -1.46 26.45
N ASN A 22 -20.18 -1.00 27.66
CA ASN A 22 -21.42 -1.46 28.29
C ASN A 22 -22.62 -0.68 27.74
N GLY A 23 -22.75 -0.63 26.42
CA GLY A 23 -23.78 0.09 25.68
C GLY A 23 -24.88 -0.84 25.14
N ASN A 24 -26.00 -0.27 24.73
CA ASN A 24 -27.12 -1.05 24.18
C ASN A 24 -26.90 -1.38 22.68
N LEU A 25 -25.97 -0.75 21.99
CA LEU A 25 -25.76 -0.91 20.54
C LEU A 25 -24.38 -1.43 20.21
N VAL A 26 -23.34 -0.95 20.90
CA VAL A 26 -21.95 -1.37 20.67
C VAL A 26 -21.46 -2.14 21.89
N ASN A 27 -20.97 -3.35 21.69
CA ASN A 27 -20.44 -4.22 22.74
C ASN A 27 -18.95 -3.99 22.97
N LYS A 28 -18.20 -3.83 21.87
CA LYS A 28 -16.75 -3.73 21.88
C LYS A 28 -16.26 -2.86 20.72
N ILE A 29 -15.19 -2.16 20.97
CA ILE A 29 -14.43 -1.44 19.94
C ILE A 29 -13.00 -1.98 19.97
N ASP A 30 -12.54 -2.51 18.85
CA ASP A 30 -11.13 -2.82 18.61
C ASP A 30 -10.55 -1.72 17.72
N PHE A 31 -9.37 -1.22 18.04
CA PHE A 31 -8.70 -0.19 17.24
C PHE A 31 -7.24 -0.53 16.99
N THR A 32 -6.75 -0.06 15.85
CA THR A 32 -5.36 -0.15 15.45
C THR A 32 -4.91 1.21 14.90
N TYR A 33 -3.75 1.64 15.34
CA TYR A 33 -2.96 2.67 14.70
C TYR A 33 -1.67 2.02 14.20
N ARG A 34 -1.30 2.31 12.98
CA ARG A 34 -0.03 1.87 12.39
C ARG A 34 0.64 3.02 11.66
N ASP A 35 1.93 3.14 11.88
CA ASP A 35 2.82 4.06 11.19
C ASP A 35 3.96 3.22 10.61
N SER A 36 4.23 3.36 9.33
CA SER A 36 5.25 2.58 8.62
C SER A 36 6.02 3.45 7.66
N ASP A 37 7.34 3.27 7.66
CA ASP A 37 8.28 3.87 6.76
C ASP A 37 9.09 2.76 6.06
N TYR A 38 9.19 2.84 4.76
CA TYR A 38 9.96 1.93 3.94
C TYR A 38 10.80 2.70 2.95
N THR A 39 12.09 2.38 2.90
CA THR A 39 13.01 2.96 1.92
C THR A 39 13.84 1.83 1.29
N LEU A 40 13.86 1.80 -0.05
CA LEU A 40 14.74 0.97 -0.85
C LEU A 40 15.69 1.89 -1.61
N THR A 41 16.98 1.68 -1.47
CA THR A 41 18.01 2.38 -2.23
C THR A 41 18.67 1.40 -3.18
N GLU A 42 18.65 1.70 -4.47
CA GLU A 42 19.37 0.96 -5.51
C GLU A 42 20.53 1.80 -6.03
N ALA A 43 21.72 1.20 -6.11
CA ALA A 43 22.91 1.83 -6.61
C ALA A 43 23.67 0.89 -7.55
N HIS A 44 24.31 1.49 -8.56
CA HIS A 44 25.15 0.78 -9.53
C HIS A 44 26.62 0.97 -9.14
N GLU A 45 27.38 -0.11 -9.14
CA GLU A 45 28.84 -0.07 -9.00
C GLU A 45 29.46 -0.35 -10.36
N GLU A 46 30.14 0.66 -10.93
CA GLU A 46 30.99 0.43 -12.09
C GLU A 46 32.36 -0.09 -11.63
N GLU A 47 32.76 -1.26 -12.12
CA GLU A 47 34.15 -1.72 -11.97
C GLU A 47 35.04 -0.78 -12.78
N HIS A 48 35.66 0.21 -12.16
CA HIS A 48 36.80 0.91 -12.75
C HIS A 48 37.94 -0.11 -12.91
N GLY A 49 38.08 -0.63 -14.12
CA GLY A 49 39.22 -1.49 -14.46
C GLY A 49 40.51 -0.72 -14.18
N GLU A 50 41.37 -1.28 -13.34
CA GLU A 50 42.75 -0.83 -13.17
C GLU A 50 43.41 -0.85 -14.56
N HIS A 51 43.39 0.28 -15.27
CA HIS A 51 44.30 0.48 -16.38
C HIS A 51 45.69 0.69 -15.81
N GLY A 52 46.49 -0.39 -15.80
CA GLY A 52 47.89 -0.34 -15.46
C GLY A 52 48.63 0.62 -16.39
N ASP A 53 49.16 1.68 -15.79
CA ASP A 53 50.06 2.64 -16.42
C ASP A 53 51.40 1.96 -16.72
N GLU A 54 51.62 1.62 -17.97
CA GLU A 54 52.95 1.54 -18.53
C GLU A 54 52.93 2.19 -19.92
N HIS A 55 53.19 3.49 -19.99
CA HIS A 55 53.98 4.11 -21.08
C HIS A 55 54.31 5.57 -20.72
N GLY A 56 55.63 5.77 -20.68
CA GLY A 56 56.23 7.08 -20.45
C GLY A 56 56.21 8.01 -21.67
N ASP A 57 56.50 9.24 -21.36
CA ASP A 57 57.13 10.33 -22.12
C ASP A 57 56.31 11.19 -23.09
N GLU A 58 56.27 12.44 -22.66
CA GLU A 58 56.44 13.70 -23.40
C GLU A 58 55.27 14.26 -24.23
N HIS A 59 54.90 15.44 -23.82
CA HIS A 59 54.39 16.63 -24.57
C HIS A 59 52.91 17.00 -24.42
N GLY A 60 52.73 18.24 -23.98
CA GLY A 60 51.68 19.15 -24.42
C GLY A 60 50.65 19.53 -23.35
N ASP A 61 50.81 20.73 -22.83
CA ASP A 61 49.76 21.50 -22.17
C ASP A 61 48.53 21.63 -23.06
N ASP A 62 47.50 20.87 -22.75
CA ASP A 62 46.12 21.16 -23.11
C ASP A 62 45.24 20.84 -21.91
N ASP A 63 44.73 21.89 -21.32
CA ASP A 63 43.78 21.94 -20.20
C ASP A 63 42.44 21.34 -20.69
N HIS A 64 42.35 20.03 -20.69
CA HIS A 64 41.08 19.32 -20.82
C HIS A 64 40.62 18.94 -19.41
N GLY A 65 39.71 19.74 -18.87
CA GLY A 65 39.00 19.39 -17.66
C GLY A 65 38.37 18.02 -17.80
N ASP A 66 38.93 17.05 -17.09
CA ASP A 66 38.36 15.71 -16.95
C ASP A 66 37.08 15.82 -16.12
N GLU A 67 35.96 16.12 -16.76
CA GLU A 67 34.64 15.79 -16.30
C GLU A 67 34.37 14.31 -16.62
N HIS A 68 35.06 13.41 -15.95
CA HIS A 68 34.77 11.98 -15.99
C HIS A 68 34.44 11.50 -14.60
N GLY A 69 33.19 11.49 -14.29
CA GLY A 69 32.63 10.92 -13.09
C GLY A 69 31.13 11.06 -13.12
N ASP A 70 30.47 10.51 -14.14
CA ASP A 70 29.05 10.21 -14.02
C ASP A 70 28.92 9.06 -13.01
N GLU A 71 29.12 9.38 -11.71
CA GLU A 71 28.63 8.53 -10.64
C GLU A 71 27.11 8.52 -10.77
N HIS A 72 26.55 7.45 -11.32
CA HIS A 72 25.11 7.26 -11.39
C HIS A 72 24.50 7.46 -9.99
N ALA A 73 23.68 8.48 -9.85
CA ALA A 73 23.06 8.77 -8.57
C ALA A 73 22.12 7.62 -8.17
N PRO A 74 22.17 7.14 -6.91
CA PRO A 74 21.32 6.05 -6.51
C PRO A 74 19.84 6.40 -6.67
N THR A 75 19.03 5.41 -7.02
CA THR A 75 17.58 5.54 -7.04
C THR A 75 17.01 5.13 -5.69
N ILE A 76 16.20 6.01 -5.10
CA ILE A 76 15.60 5.86 -3.78
C ILE A 76 14.08 5.75 -3.95
N PHE A 77 13.53 4.61 -3.56
CA PHE A 77 12.10 4.36 -3.46
C PHE A 77 11.69 4.55 -2.00
N SER A 78 10.70 5.39 -1.74
CA SER A 78 10.19 5.63 -0.40
C SER A 78 8.68 5.42 -0.37
N ASN A 79 8.20 4.77 0.69
CA ASN A 79 6.79 4.61 1.00
C ASN A 79 6.59 4.89 2.48
N GLN A 80 5.75 5.88 2.79
CA GLN A 80 5.36 6.22 4.16
C GLN A 80 3.86 6.07 4.25
N ALA A 81 3.38 5.32 5.25
CA ALA A 81 1.94 5.10 5.41
C ALA A 81 1.51 5.18 6.87
N VAL A 82 0.40 5.90 7.09
CA VAL A 82 -0.29 5.98 8.37
C VAL A 82 -1.67 5.36 8.23
N GLU A 83 -1.98 4.39 9.09
CA GLU A 83 -3.25 3.67 9.09
C GLU A 83 -3.98 3.81 10.42
N TYR A 84 -5.27 4.14 10.37
CA TYR A 84 -6.21 4.11 11.48
C TYR A 84 -7.33 3.12 11.18
N SER A 85 -7.52 2.15 12.04
CA SER A 85 -8.60 1.16 11.90
C SER A 85 -9.42 1.05 13.19
N ALA A 86 -10.74 0.95 13.04
CA ALA A 86 -11.64 0.67 14.14
C ALA A 86 -12.70 -0.37 13.73
N ALA A 87 -12.91 -1.37 14.58
CA ALA A 87 -13.95 -2.37 14.42
C ALA A 87 -14.92 -2.29 15.59
N PHE A 88 -16.20 -2.10 15.28
CA PHE A 88 -17.30 -1.99 16.23
C PHE A 88 -18.10 -3.29 16.22
N ASP A 89 -18.09 -3.99 17.34
CA ASP A 89 -18.94 -5.16 17.55
C ASP A 89 -20.32 -4.67 17.97
N ILE A 90 -21.31 -4.89 17.11
CA ILE A 90 -22.72 -4.55 17.33
C ILE A 90 -23.59 -5.82 17.37
N SER A 91 -22.99 -6.95 17.70
CA SER A 91 -23.64 -8.26 17.82
C SER A 91 -24.73 -8.25 18.90
N ASN A 92 -25.71 -9.11 18.72
CA ASN A 92 -26.75 -9.38 19.68
C ASN A 92 -26.91 -10.90 19.88
N ASP A 93 -27.86 -11.33 20.73
CA ASP A 93 -28.06 -12.75 21.07
C ASP A 93 -28.37 -13.64 19.85
N SER A 94 -28.82 -13.07 18.73
CA SER A 94 -29.26 -13.82 17.53
C SER A 94 -28.38 -13.61 16.30
N SER A 95 -27.38 -12.73 16.37
CA SER A 95 -26.53 -12.44 15.23
C SER A 95 -25.19 -11.84 15.65
N THR A 96 -24.12 -12.21 14.94
CA THR A 96 -22.82 -11.54 15.00
C THR A 96 -22.79 -10.44 13.95
N GLN A 97 -22.49 -9.21 14.38
CA GLN A 97 -22.44 -8.06 13.47
C GLN A 97 -21.23 -7.20 13.79
N LYS A 98 -20.58 -6.71 12.75
CA LYS A 98 -19.43 -5.80 12.88
C LYS A 98 -19.48 -4.70 11.83
N VAL A 99 -19.11 -3.51 12.25
CA VAL A 99 -18.77 -2.40 11.35
C VAL A 99 -17.28 -2.15 11.47
N VAL A 100 -16.59 -2.04 10.35
CA VAL A 100 -15.16 -1.72 10.30
C VAL A 100 -14.99 -0.42 9.54
N VAL A 101 -14.16 0.46 10.06
CA VAL A 101 -13.73 1.69 9.39
C VAL A 101 -12.21 1.66 9.31
N ASN A 102 -11.66 1.95 8.13
CA ASN A 102 -10.23 2.07 7.90
C ASN A 102 -9.92 3.37 7.16
N ILE A 103 -8.85 4.05 7.56
CA ILE A 103 -8.33 5.25 6.94
C ILE A 103 -6.84 5.02 6.75
N VAL A 104 -6.35 5.19 5.53
CA VAL A 104 -4.93 5.10 5.18
C VAL A 104 -4.53 6.37 4.47
N ASP A 105 -3.42 6.92 4.87
CA ASP A 105 -2.73 8.01 4.19
C ASP A 105 -1.32 7.51 3.81
N GLU A 106 -1.00 7.53 2.54
CA GLU A 106 0.19 6.91 1.98
C GLU A 106 0.90 7.86 1.02
N ASP A 107 2.16 8.14 1.30
CA ASP A 107 3.07 8.89 0.45
C ASP A 107 4.06 7.95 -0.25
N ASN A 108 4.12 8.03 -1.57
CA ASN A 108 5.06 7.28 -2.41
C ASN A 108 5.98 8.25 -3.14
N SER A 109 7.27 7.95 -3.19
CA SER A 109 8.21 8.71 -4.00
C SER A 109 9.32 7.85 -4.56
N ILE A 110 9.79 8.21 -5.77
CA ILE A 110 10.97 7.68 -6.40
C ILE A 110 11.85 8.86 -6.77
N VAL A 111 13.08 8.87 -6.26
CA VAL A 111 14.05 9.94 -6.48
C VAL A 111 15.37 9.33 -6.90
N GLY A 112 15.96 9.85 -7.95
CA GLY A 112 17.24 9.38 -8.50
C GLY A 112 17.23 9.37 -10.02
N GLU A 113 18.26 8.78 -10.61
CA GLU A 113 18.44 8.78 -12.05
C GLU A 113 17.39 7.96 -12.79
N GLU A 114 16.92 6.86 -12.18
CA GLU A 114 15.87 6.00 -12.75
C GLU A 114 14.47 6.34 -12.26
N ALA A 115 14.26 7.55 -11.73
CA ALA A 115 12.95 7.99 -11.28
C ALA A 115 12.00 8.12 -12.48
N PHE A 116 10.97 7.27 -12.52
CA PHE A 116 9.97 7.25 -13.59
C PHE A 116 8.63 7.88 -13.18
N MET A 117 8.50 8.29 -11.93
CA MET A 117 7.29 8.95 -11.42
C MET A 117 7.65 10.03 -10.41
N ASN A 118 6.84 11.08 -10.39
CA ASN A 118 6.91 12.10 -9.35
C ASN A 118 6.25 11.60 -8.05
N PRO A 119 6.55 12.22 -6.90
CA PRO A 119 5.89 11.91 -5.64
C PRO A 119 4.37 11.95 -5.76
N ALA A 120 3.71 10.96 -5.17
CA ALA A 120 2.27 10.81 -5.15
C ALA A 120 1.77 10.50 -3.75
N ASN A 121 0.60 11.05 -3.40
CA ASN A 121 -0.12 10.78 -2.17
C ASN A 121 -1.40 10.01 -2.49
N SER A 122 -1.78 9.07 -1.61
CA SER A 122 -3.04 8.31 -1.69
C SER A 122 -3.73 8.33 -0.32
N GLU A 123 -4.95 8.87 -0.28
CA GLU A 123 -5.82 8.82 0.88
C GLU A 123 -6.93 7.78 0.63
N GLU A 124 -7.04 6.80 1.52
CA GLU A 124 -8.05 5.75 1.42
C GLU A 124 -9.00 5.78 2.61
N PHE A 125 -10.30 5.74 2.35
CA PHE A 125 -11.33 5.53 3.34
C PHE A 125 -12.13 4.27 2.99
N THR A 126 -12.20 3.34 3.94
CA THR A 126 -12.99 2.11 3.81
C THR A 126 -14.02 2.01 4.93
N ILE A 127 -15.25 1.64 4.57
CA ILE A 127 -16.25 1.17 5.53
C ILE A 127 -16.74 -0.22 5.12
N GLY A 128 -16.72 -1.14 6.09
CA GLY A 128 -17.20 -2.51 5.92
C GLY A 128 -18.29 -2.85 6.93
N TYR A 129 -19.25 -3.67 6.52
CA TYR A 129 -20.25 -4.28 7.38
C TYR A 129 -20.24 -5.79 7.19
N TYR A 130 -20.31 -6.51 8.30
CA TYR A 130 -20.42 -7.95 8.36
C TYR A 130 -21.59 -8.37 9.23
N LEU A 131 -22.34 -9.35 8.75
CA LEU A 131 -23.43 -10.00 9.47
C LEU A 131 -23.28 -11.51 9.32
N SER A 132 -23.37 -12.25 10.46
CA SER A 132 -23.57 -13.68 10.51
C SER A 132 -24.75 -13.98 11.39
N LYS A 133 -25.70 -14.78 10.88
CA LYS A 133 -26.95 -15.07 11.56
C LYS A 133 -27.40 -16.50 11.32
N ASP A 134 -27.67 -17.21 12.42
CA ASP A 134 -28.40 -18.47 12.41
C ASP A 134 -29.91 -18.18 12.21
N MET A 135 -30.47 -18.75 11.12
CA MET A 135 -31.89 -18.65 10.76
C MET A 135 -32.65 -19.92 11.10
N GLY A 136 -32.03 -20.85 11.83
CA GLY A 136 -32.56 -22.14 12.26
C GLY A 136 -32.47 -23.25 11.24
N MET A 137 -32.88 -23.01 9.97
CA MET A 137 -32.71 -23.98 8.87
C MET A 137 -31.44 -23.71 8.05
N PHE A 138 -30.94 -22.49 8.08
CA PHE A 138 -29.74 -22.07 7.37
C PHE A 138 -29.01 -20.98 8.12
N ASP A 139 -27.71 -20.94 7.92
CA ASP A 139 -26.84 -19.88 8.35
C ASP A 139 -26.67 -18.88 7.21
N LEU A 140 -26.80 -17.61 7.53
CA LEU A 140 -26.60 -16.49 6.62
C LEU A 140 -25.35 -15.74 7.01
N ASP A 141 -24.39 -15.64 6.08
CA ASP A 141 -23.30 -14.68 6.16
C ASP A 141 -23.47 -13.63 5.08
N PHE A 142 -23.30 -12.36 5.45
CA PHE A 142 -23.35 -11.22 4.56
C PHE A 142 -22.20 -10.27 4.85
N GLY A 143 -21.51 -9.81 3.82
CA GLY A 143 -20.48 -8.78 3.89
C GLY A 143 -20.72 -7.70 2.86
N TYR A 144 -20.51 -6.46 3.23
CA TYR A 144 -20.51 -5.30 2.34
C TYR A 144 -19.32 -4.40 2.65
N ARG A 145 -18.68 -3.88 1.61
CA ARG A 145 -17.54 -2.96 1.71
C ARG A 145 -17.72 -1.83 0.70
N LEU A 146 -17.42 -0.64 1.14
CA LEU A 146 -17.32 0.56 0.32
C LEU A 146 -15.92 1.14 0.54
N ASP A 147 -15.24 1.44 -0.56
CA ASP A 147 -13.93 2.09 -0.58
C ASP A 147 -14.03 3.40 -1.34
N GLN A 148 -13.39 4.41 -0.82
CA GLN A 148 -13.16 5.69 -1.47
C GLN A 148 -11.66 5.97 -1.42
N ILE A 149 -11.08 6.30 -2.57
CA ILE A 149 -9.66 6.59 -2.71
C ILE A 149 -9.51 7.92 -3.44
N GLU A 150 -8.72 8.81 -2.85
CA GLU A 150 -8.22 10.01 -3.49
C GLU A 150 -6.72 9.84 -3.74
N ARG A 151 -6.29 10.06 -4.98
CA ARG A 151 -4.87 10.05 -5.36
C ARG A 151 -4.50 11.38 -5.96
N SER A 152 -3.40 11.94 -5.49
CA SER A 152 -2.84 13.18 -6.00
C SER A 152 -1.35 13.03 -6.29
N GLY A 153 -0.90 13.73 -7.34
CA GLY A 153 0.48 13.68 -7.76
C GLY A 153 0.74 14.62 -8.93
N SER A 154 1.86 14.41 -9.58
CA SER A 154 2.20 15.16 -10.78
C SER A 154 2.91 14.27 -11.80
N VAL A 155 2.84 14.68 -13.06
CA VAL A 155 3.62 14.11 -14.17
C VAL A 155 4.46 15.21 -14.79
N THR A 156 5.68 14.89 -15.19
CA THR A 156 6.57 15.81 -15.89
C THR A 156 6.53 15.48 -17.38
N ASP A 157 6.21 16.47 -18.22
CA ASP A 157 6.32 16.33 -19.67
C ASP A 157 7.81 16.28 -20.05
N GLU A 158 8.26 15.17 -20.61
CA GLU A 158 9.64 14.95 -21.00
C GLU A 158 10.10 15.89 -22.12
N ASP A 159 9.19 16.36 -22.99
CA ASP A 159 9.53 17.20 -24.14
C ASP A 159 9.69 18.68 -23.75
N HIS A 160 8.96 19.16 -22.75
CA HIS A 160 8.92 20.60 -22.38
C HIS A 160 9.34 20.87 -20.93
N GLY A 161 9.40 19.84 -20.08
CA GLY A 161 9.70 19.96 -18.66
C GLY A 161 8.58 20.60 -17.84
N ASP A 162 7.38 20.73 -18.42
CA ASP A 162 6.21 21.25 -17.72
C ASP A 162 5.70 20.20 -16.72
N ILE A 163 5.21 20.65 -15.56
CA ILE A 163 4.67 19.78 -14.51
C ILE A 163 3.16 19.93 -14.49
N ASP A 164 2.47 18.83 -14.79
CA ASP A 164 1.01 18.72 -14.72
C ASP A 164 0.59 17.99 -13.44
N TYR A 165 -0.27 18.63 -12.64
CA TYR A 165 -0.82 18.05 -11.41
C TYR A 165 -2.14 17.32 -11.70
N TYR A 166 -2.35 16.19 -11.05
CA TYR A 166 -3.59 15.44 -11.13
C TYR A 166 -4.14 15.13 -9.74
N THR A 167 -5.46 15.01 -9.67
CA THR A 167 -6.18 14.42 -8.54
C THR A 167 -7.24 13.48 -9.12
N ILE A 168 -7.28 12.26 -8.62
CA ILE A 168 -8.21 11.21 -9.04
C ILE A 168 -9.00 10.78 -7.81
N ASP A 169 -10.33 10.93 -7.89
CA ASP A 169 -11.27 10.42 -6.89
C ASP A 169 -11.99 9.22 -7.46
N ASP A 170 -11.88 8.09 -6.79
CA ASP A 170 -12.55 6.86 -7.18
C ASP A 170 -13.24 6.21 -5.98
N SER A 171 -14.33 5.48 -6.26
CA SER A 171 -15.02 4.68 -5.26
C SER A 171 -15.42 3.32 -5.81
N THR A 172 -15.30 2.28 -4.98
CA THR A 172 -15.75 0.94 -5.31
C THR A 172 -16.64 0.37 -4.24
N SER A 173 -17.48 -0.58 -4.63
CA SER A 173 -18.30 -1.33 -3.69
C SER A 173 -18.17 -2.83 -3.93
N SER A 174 -18.14 -3.58 -2.85
CA SER A 174 -18.05 -5.03 -2.89
C SER A 174 -19.06 -5.64 -1.93
N PHE A 175 -19.63 -6.77 -2.31
CA PHE A 175 -20.47 -7.53 -1.39
C PHE A 175 -20.31 -9.03 -1.57
N ALA A 176 -20.61 -9.76 -0.50
CA ALA A 176 -20.65 -11.22 -0.51
C ALA A 176 -21.83 -11.71 0.34
N VAL A 177 -22.44 -12.79 -0.10
CA VAL A 177 -23.47 -13.50 0.65
C VAL A 177 -23.22 -15.00 0.57
N THR A 178 -23.35 -15.67 1.72
CA THR A 178 -23.26 -17.13 1.82
C THR A 178 -24.47 -17.65 2.60
N LEU A 179 -25.04 -18.72 2.11
CA LEU A 179 -26.07 -19.49 2.79
C LEU A 179 -25.55 -20.90 3.04
N GLY A 180 -25.53 -21.32 4.29
CA GLY A 180 -25.13 -22.65 4.73
C GLY A 180 -26.28 -23.41 5.37
N THR A 181 -26.28 -24.73 5.33
CA THR A 181 -27.22 -25.58 6.04
C THR A 181 -26.60 -26.94 6.31
N ASP A 182 -26.94 -27.50 7.47
CA ASP A 182 -26.62 -28.89 7.83
C ASP A 182 -27.68 -29.80 7.24
N LEU A 183 -27.32 -30.62 6.26
CA LEU A 183 -28.22 -31.64 5.68
C LEU A 183 -28.27 -32.89 6.51
N SER A 184 -27.24 -33.18 7.31
CA SER A 184 -27.18 -34.31 8.26
C SER A 184 -26.04 -34.03 9.26
N ASP A 185 -25.94 -34.85 10.32
CA ASP A 185 -24.86 -34.79 11.33
C ASP A 185 -23.43 -34.90 10.75
N SER A 186 -23.30 -35.25 9.48
CA SER A 186 -22.00 -35.44 8.79
C SER A 186 -21.87 -34.69 7.44
N LEU A 187 -22.87 -33.88 7.08
CA LEU A 187 -22.87 -33.22 5.79
C LEU A 187 -23.41 -31.79 5.90
N ASP A 188 -22.51 -30.83 5.76
CA ASP A 188 -22.80 -29.44 5.65
C ASP A 188 -22.69 -28.97 4.18
N VAL A 189 -23.57 -28.10 3.73
CA VAL A 189 -23.56 -27.55 2.38
C VAL A 189 -23.69 -26.03 2.48
N SER A 190 -22.82 -25.31 1.74
CA SER A 190 -22.91 -23.88 1.63
C SER A 190 -22.84 -23.41 0.17
N VAL A 191 -23.56 -22.33 -0.14
CA VAL A 191 -23.53 -21.67 -1.44
C VAL A 191 -23.28 -20.18 -1.21
N GLY A 192 -22.26 -19.66 -1.88
CA GLY A 192 -21.87 -18.26 -1.78
C GLY A 192 -21.86 -17.56 -3.12
N TYR A 193 -22.12 -16.27 -3.11
CA TYR A 193 -21.93 -15.35 -4.22
C TYR A 193 -21.19 -14.11 -3.74
N ALA A 194 -20.22 -13.64 -4.52
CA ALA A 194 -19.49 -12.41 -4.25
C ALA A 194 -19.34 -11.58 -5.54
N SER A 195 -19.49 -10.27 -5.38
CA SER A 195 -19.12 -9.27 -6.38
C SER A 195 -18.08 -8.34 -5.77
N VAL A 196 -16.91 -8.31 -6.35
CA VAL A 196 -15.77 -7.55 -5.83
C VAL A 196 -15.29 -6.60 -6.91
N GLU A 197 -15.34 -5.32 -6.59
CA GLU A 197 -14.72 -4.26 -7.38
C GLU A 197 -13.37 -3.89 -6.74
N ARG A 198 -12.41 -3.59 -7.58
CA ARG A 198 -11.09 -3.10 -7.14
C ARG A 198 -10.69 -1.93 -8.01
N LEU A 199 -10.09 -0.94 -7.39
CA LEU A 199 -9.41 0.11 -8.12
C LEU A 199 -8.08 -0.41 -8.66
N PRO A 200 -7.63 0.06 -9.84
CA PRO A 200 -6.30 -0.26 -10.32
C PRO A 200 -5.27 0.24 -9.30
N SER A 201 -4.31 -0.63 -8.98
CA SER A 201 -3.13 -0.21 -8.21
C SER A 201 -2.30 0.76 -9.05
N SER A 202 -1.79 1.80 -8.43
CA SER A 202 -0.77 2.71 -8.97
C SER A 202 0.50 1.95 -9.33
#